data_06ab052cde686fec8a7691316343bd61
#
_entry.id   06ab052cde686fec8a7691316343bd61
#
_cell.length_a   1.000
_cell.length_b   1.000
_cell.length_c   1.000
_cell.angle_alpha   90.00
_cell.angle_beta   90.00
_cell.angle_gamma   90.00
#
_symmetry.space_group_name_H-M   'P 1'
#
loop_
_entity.id
_entity.type
_entity.pdbx_description
1 polymer ?
#
loop_
_entity_poly.entity_id
_entity_poly.type
_entity_poly.pdbx_seq_one_letter_code
_entity_poly.pdbx_strand_id
1 'polypeptide(L)'
;MYFASDTPHYEQVPFEVPDGWRWTTVENICSKIGSGSTPKGSNYAPDGILFFRSQNVYNDGVVLEDIKYISEEVHQSMIGTEVLPNDLLLNITGGSLGRCAIVPNEIDRGNVSQHVCILRPIIIKPEYLHTFILSSFFSKTMKITGSGREGLPKYNLEKMLLPVPPLEEQTRIIHELNKWNDWVIAIDNNQQDLVETIKQTKSKILDLAIHGKLVPQDENDEPASELLKRINPNAEITCDNGQYGKIPDNWCITRIKNAFLINPRNKEEDANNAGFVPMANICDGYFNRFTYETKKWVEIKTGFTHFADGDIAVAKISPCLENRKSMVLKNLPNGIGAGTTELHVFRPLCVIQSFGLWFFKSDYFVNQCVGTFNGVVGQQRVGKNIVEDILFPLPPLAEQHRIA
;
A
#
# COMPACT_ATOMS: atom_id res chain seq x y z
N MET A 1 34.64 -47.73 -32.37
CA MET A 1 33.20 -47.76 -31.97
C MET A 1 32.76 -46.32 -31.84
N TYR A 2 32.13 -45.80 -32.87
CA TYR A 2 31.56 -44.42 -32.81
C TYR A 2 30.22 -44.49 -32.08
N PHE A 3 30.13 -43.89 -30.93
CA PHE A 3 28.83 -43.60 -30.31
C PHE A 3 28.19 -42.49 -31.13
N ALA A 4 27.18 -42.81 -31.92
CA ALA A 4 26.31 -41.82 -32.50
C ALA A 4 25.62 -41.07 -31.33
N SER A 5 25.75 -39.77 -31.26
CA SER A 5 25.01 -38.97 -30.29
C SER A 5 23.57 -38.91 -30.75
N ASP A 6 22.70 -39.67 -30.10
CA ASP A 6 21.25 -39.62 -30.28
C ASP A 6 20.60 -38.35 -29.64
N THR A 7 21.30 -37.25 -29.68
CA THR A 7 20.74 -35.98 -29.19
C THR A 7 20.00 -35.33 -30.34
N PRO A 8 18.70 -35.05 -30.23
CA PRO A 8 17.98 -34.29 -31.25
C PRO A 8 18.69 -32.96 -31.51
N HIS A 9 19.18 -32.73 -32.70
CA HIS A 9 19.71 -31.45 -33.12
C HIS A 9 18.51 -30.53 -33.36
N TYR A 10 18.28 -29.59 -32.46
CA TYR A 10 17.37 -28.48 -32.71
C TYR A 10 18.11 -27.46 -33.59
N GLU A 11 17.61 -27.25 -34.81
CA GLU A 11 18.24 -26.40 -35.82
C GLU A 11 18.35 -24.93 -35.39
N GLN A 12 17.56 -24.49 -34.41
CA GLN A 12 17.60 -23.13 -33.83
C GLN A 12 17.38 -23.18 -32.31
N VAL A 13 18.45 -23.11 -31.56
CA VAL A 13 18.39 -22.90 -30.10
C VAL A 13 18.33 -21.40 -29.78
N PRO A 14 17.57 -20.97 -28.76
CA PRO A 14 17.38 -19.55 -28.46
C PRO A 14 18.64 -18.80 -28.05
N PHE A 15 19.60 -19.50 -27.42
CA PHE A 15 20.90 -18.99 -26.97
C PHE A 15 21.87 -20.16 -26.70
N GLU A 16 23.16 -19.87 -26.65
CA GLU A 16 24.17 -20.84 -26.25
C GLU A 16 24.07 -21.19 -24.76
N VAL A 17 24.25 -22.44 -24.42
CA VAL A 17 24.25 -22.94 -23.04
C VAL A 17 25.64 -23.48 -22.68
N PRO A 18 26.00 -23.51 -21.38
CA PRO A 18 27.28 -24.06 -20.94
C PRO A 18 27.49 -25.52 -21.36
N ASP A 19 28.76 -25.94 -21.44
CA ASP A 19 29.11 -27.35 -21.68
C ASP A 19 28.47 -28.26 -20.63
N GLY A 20 27.89 -29.36 -21.11
CA GLY A 20 27.15 -30.28 -20.24
C GLY A 20 25.65 -30.02 -20.12
N TRP A 21 25.19 -28.84 -20.52
CA TRP A 21 23.75 -28.60 -20.65
C TRP A 21 23.21 -29.11 -21.98
N ARG A 22 21.91 -29.40 -22.03
CA ARG A 22 21.24 -29.81 -23.27
C ARG A 22 19.91 -29.13 -23.41
N TRP A 23 19.60 -28.67 -24.61
CA TRP A 23 18.26 -28.24 -24.97
C TRP A 23 17.35 -29.45 -25.16
N THR A 24 16.14 -29.36 -24.70
CA THR A 24 15.09 -30.35 -24.89
C THR A 24 13.72 -29.67 -24.89
N THR A 25 12.64 -30.43 -25.10
CA THR A 25 11.26 -29.94 -25.00
C THR A 25 10.64 -30.36 -23.68
N VAL A 26 9.58 -29.64 -23.27
CA VAL A 26 8.84 -29.98 -22.05
C VAL A 26 8.28 -31.38 -22.10
N GLU A 27 7.85 -31.87 -23.30
CA GLU A 27 7.36 -33.25 -23.49
C GLU A 27 8.40 -34.32 -23.13
N ASN A 28 9.66 -34.07 -23.39
CA ASN A 28 10.73 -35.07 -23.17
C ASN A 28 11.12 -35.21 -21.69
N ILE A 29 10.73 -34.27 -20.85
CA ILE A 29 11.09 -34.23 -19.41
C ILE A 29 9.91 -34.48 -18.49
N CYS A 30 8.72 -34.66 -19.03
CA CYS A 30 7.50 -34.89 -18.26
C CYS A 30 6.84 -36.24 -18.67
N SER A 31 6.48 -37.03 -17.66
CA SER A 31 5.66 -38.25 -17.91
C SER A 31 4.19 -37.93 -18.10
N LYS A 32 3.75 -36.73 -17.69
CA LYS A 32 2.37 -36.25 -17.85
C LYS A 32 2.39 -34.77 -18.18
N ILE A 33 1.65 -34.41 -19.22
CA ILE A 33 1.27 -33.06 -19.58
C ILE A 33 -0.21 -33.09 -19.96
N GLY A 34 -1.05 -32.43 -19.18
CA GLY A 34 -2.49 -32.44 -19.47
C GLY A 34 -3.31 -31.54 -18.60
N SER A 35 -4.27 -30.87 -19.20
CA SER A 35 -5.27 -30.10 -18.45
C SER A 35 -6.28 -31.04 -17.78
N GLY A 36 -6.88 -30.53 -16.70
CA GLY A 36 -7.95 -31.24 -16.03
C GLY A 36 -9.29 -31.15 -16.75
N SER A 37 -10.32 -31.55 -16.04
CA SER A 37 -11.72 -31.43 -16.46
C SER A 37 -12.57 -31.02 -15.27
N THR A 38 -13.72 -30.37 -15.54
CA THR A 38 -14.68 -30.08 -14.47
C THR A 38 -15.59 -31.28 -14.24
N PRO A 39 -15.89 -31.66 -12.98
CA PRO A 39 -16.86 -32.72 -12.69
C PRO A 39 -18.21 -32.45 -13.36
N LYS A 40 -18.83 -33.48 -13.93
CA LYS A 40 -20.13 -33.36 -14.58
C LYS A 40 -21.17 -32.83 -13.59
N GLY A 41 -21.94 -31.82 -14.00
CA GLY A 41 -23.00 -31.23 -13.17
C GLY A 41 -22.49 -30.42 -11.99
N SER A 42 -21.21 -29.98 -11.97
CA SER A 42 -20.59 -29.29 -10.83
C SER A 42 -20.72 -30.06 -9.52
N ASN A 43 -20.54 -31.38 -9.57
CA ASN A 43 -20.73 -32.32 -8.47
C ASN A 43 -19.55 -32.22 -7.48
N TYR A 44 -19.55 -31.18 -6.66
CA TYR A 44 -18.58 -30.99 -5.59
C TYR A 44 -19.09 -31.62 -4.29
N ALA A 45 -18.18 -32.14 -3.49
CA ALA A 45 -18.45 -32.69 -2.19
C ALA A 45 -18.06 -31.70 -1.06
N PRO A 46 -18.62 -31.82 0.14
CA PRO A 46 -18.22 -30.98 1.28
C PRO A 46 -16.82 -31.31 1.78
N ASP A 47 -16.34 -32.52 1.55
CA ASP A 47 -15.02 -33.05 1.89
C ASP A 47 -14.61 -34.14 0.88
N GLY A 48 -13.39 -34.68 1.00
CA GLY A 48 -12.86 -35.72 0.13
C GLY A 48 -11.58 -35.38 -0.60
N ILE A 49 -11.52 -35.65 -1.89
CA ILE A 49 -10.33 -35.43 -2.73
C ILE A 49 -10.24 -33.96 -3.14
N LEU A 50 -9.07 -33.34 -2.99
CA LEU A 50 -8.81 -31.95 -3.36
C LEU A 50 -9.02 -31.72 -4.85
N PHE A 51 -9.74 -30.64 -5.17
CA PHE A 51 -9.98 -30.22 -6.54
C PHE A 51 -9.44 -28.81 -6.81
N PHE A 52 -8.27 -28.73 -7.46
CA PHE A 52 -7.57 -27.49 -7.73
C PHE A 52 -8.16 -26.76 -8.93
N ARG A 53 -8.48 -25.48 -8.72
CA ARG A 53 -8.88 -24.55 -9.75
C ARG A 53 -7.79 -23.47 -9.92
N SER A 54 -7.86 -22.70 -10.99
CA SER A 54 -6.86 -21.65 -11.25
C SER A 54 -6.66 -20.67 -10.08
N GLN A 55 -7.68 -20.44 -9.27
CA GLN A 55 -7.60 -19.59 -8.08
C GLN A 55 -6.85 -20.22 -6.90
N ASN A 56 -6.56 -21.51 -6.96
CA ASN A 56 -5.78 -22.23 -5.95
C ASN A 56 -4.29 -22.33 -6.31
N VAL A 57 -3.87 -21.84 -7.49
CA VAL A 57 -2.51 -21.93 -8.01
C VAL A 57 -1.86 -20.55 -7.99
N TYR A 58 -0.79 -20.41 -7.21
CA TYR A 58 0.04 -19.21 -7.10
C TYR A 58 1.52 -19.57 -7.32
N ASN A 59 2.35 -18.57 -7.57
CA ASN A 59 3.77 -18.79 -7.87
C ASN A 59 4.58 -19.25 -6.65
N ASP A 60 4.10 -18.99 -5.47
CA ASP A 60 4.69 -19.36 -4.17
C ASP A 60 4.10 -20.66 -3.60
N GLY A 61 3.13 -21.28 -4.29
CA GLY A 61 2.54 -22.55 -3.89
C GLY A 61 1.05 -22.68 -4.18
N VAL A 62 0.46 -23.75 -3.68
CA VAL A 62 -0.99 -23.99 -3.75
C VAL A 62 -1.68 -23.43 -2.51
N VAL A 63 -2.83 -22.75 -2.73
CA VAL A 63 -3.65 -22.18 -1.66
C VAL A 63 -4.90 -23.01 -1.47
N LEU A 64 -5.11 -23.49 -0.23
CA LEU A 64 -6.24 -24.35 0.13
C LEU A 64 -7.46 -23.56 0.62
N GLU A 65 -7.37 -22.23 0.73
CA GLU A 65 -8.53 -21.39 0.99
C GLU A 65 -9.54 -21.49 -0.16
N ASP A 66 -10.82 -21.69 0.15
CA ASP A 66 -11.88 -21.95 -0.84
C ASP A 66 -11.64 -23.15 -1.77
N ILE A 67 -10.78 -24.10 -1.39
CA ILE A 67 -10.59 -25.34 -2.14
C ILE A 67 -11.92 -26.09 -2.28
N LYS A 68 -12.15 -26.73 -3.41
CA LYS A 68 -13.28 -27.64 -3.61
C LYS A 68 -12.82 -29.08 -3.41
N TYR A 69 -13.79 -29.92 -3.09
CA TYR A 69 -13.59 -31.36 -2.94
C TYR A 69 -14.47 -32.11 -3.94
N ILE A 70 -14.04 -33.32 -4.31
CA ILE A 70 -14.81 -34.29 -5.07
C ILE A 70 -14.82 -35.62 -4.32
N SER A 71 -15.88 -36.40 -4.56
CA SER A 71 -15.97 -37.77 -3.97
C SER A 71 -14.94 -38.70 -4.62
N GLU A 72 -14.66 -39.81 -3.95
CA GLU A 72 -13.78 -40.87 -4.47
C GLU A 72 -14.31 -41.41 -5.83
N GLU A 73 -15.64 -41.56 -5.99
CA GLU A 73 -16.26 -42.03 -7.24
C GLU A 73 -16.00 -41.06 -8.38
N VAL A 74 -16.11 -39.74 -8.12
CA VAL A 74 -15.84 -38.70 -9.10
C VAL A 74 -14.34 -38.71 -9.45
N HIS A 75 -13.47 -38.83 -8.44
CA HIS A 75 -12.02 -38.96 -8.64
C HIS A 75 -11.68 -40.14 -9.55
N GLN A 76 -12.22 -41.32 -9.28
CA GLN A 76 -11.98 -42.51 -10.10
C GLN A 76 -12.46 -42.32 -11.55
N SER A 77 -13.56 -41.64 -11.76
CA SER A 77 -14.05 -41.29 -13.11
C SER A 77 -13.13 -40.29 -13.81
N MET A 78 -12.30 -39.57 -13.06
CA MET A 78 -11.38 -38.54 -13.52
C MET A 78 -9.90 -38.88 -13.25
N ILE A 79 -9.57 -40.16 -13.09
CA ILE A 79 -8.20 -40.61 -12.74
C ILE A 79 -7.14 -40.11 -13.74
N GLY A 80 -7.52 -39.89 -14.97
CA GLY A 80 -6.63 -39.31 -16.00
C GLY A 80 -6.15 -37.89 -15.67
N THR A 81 -6.81 -37.19 -14.74
CA THR A 81 -6.46 -35.82 -14.28
C THR A 81 -5.99 -35.79 -12.83
N GLU A 82 -5.55 -36.94 -12.31
CA GLU A 82 -4.98 -37.07 -10.98
C GLU A 82 -3.70 -36.28 -10.82
N VAL A 83 -3.62 -35.55 -9.72
CA VAL A 83 -2.47 -34.78 -9.23
C VAL A 83 -1.74 -35.59 -8.16
N LEU A 84 -0.44 -35.62 -8.22
CA LEU A 84 0.44 -36.28 -7.25
C LEU A 84 1.45 -35.28 -6.65
N PRO A 85 2.07 -35.61 -5.51
CA PRO A 85 3.18 -34.85 -4.97
C PRO A 85 4.26 -34.55 -6.02
N ASN A 86 4.83 -33.34 -5.98
CA ASN A 86 5.84 -32.84 -6.92
C ASN A 86 5.36 -32.64 -8.37
N ASP A 87 4.07 -32.81 -8.67
CA ASP A 87 3.51 -32.28 -9.91
C ASP A 87 3.54 -30.74 -9.90
N LEU A 88 3.72 -30.14 -11.06
CA LEU A 88 3.52 -28.72 -11.25
C LEU A 88 2.11 -28.46 -11.78
N LEU A 89 1.42 -27.54 -11.17
CA LEU A 89 0.11 -27.04 -11.59
C LEU A 89 0.30 -25.70 -12.29
N LEU A 90 0.07 -25.66 -13.60
CA LEU A 90 0.22 -24.47 -14.43
C LEU A 90 -1.13 -23.95 -14.87
N ASN A 91 -1.44 -22.70 -14.56
CA ASN A 91 -2.63 -22.02 -15.10
C ASN A 91 -2.42 -21.72 -16.58
N ILE A 92 -3.29 -22.27 -17.43
CA ILE A 92 -3.15 -22.21 -18.89
C ILE A 92 -4.17 -21.30 -19.58
N THR A 93 -5.06 -20.63 -18.82
CA THR A 93 -6.10 -19.73 -19.38
C THR A 93 -6.42 -18.55 -18.45
N GLY A 94 -6.92 -17.46 -19.06
CA GLY A 94 -7.48 -16.31 -18.34
C GLY A 94 -6.45 -15.42 -17.67
N GLY A 95 -6.90 -14.54 -16.79
CA GLY A 95 -6.06 -13.53 -16.12
C GLY A 95 -4.96 -14.07 -15.19
N SER A 96 -4.98 -15.37 -14.89
CA SER A 96 -3.95 -16.07 -14.10
C SER A 96 -3.03 -16.94 -14.96
N LEU A 97 -3.09 -16.79 -16.29
CA LEU A 97 -2.22 -17.53 -17.22
C LEU A 97 -0.74 -17.40 -16.81
N GLY A 98 -0.04 -18.53 -16.76
CA GLY A 98 1.37 -18.58 -16.41
C GLY A 98 1.67 -18.71 -14.91
N ARG A 99 0.69 -18.58 -14.01
CA ARG A 99 0.89 -18.95 -12.60
C ARG A 99 1.17 -20.45 -12.49
N CYS A 100 2.17 -20.79 -11.70
CA CYS A 100 2.60 -22.17 -11.54
C CYS A 100 2.93 -22.46 -10.06
N ALA A 101 2.51 -23.63 -9.57
CA ALA A 101 2.81 -24.10 -8.23
C ALA A 101 3.31 -25.54 -8.26
N ILE A 102 4.19 -25.92 -7.35
CA ILE A 102 4.54 -27.29 -7.06
C ILE A 102 3.56 -27.86 -6.03
N VAL A 103 3.07 -29.05 -6.26
CA VAL A 103 2.23 -29.76 -5.29
C VAL A 103 3.11 -30.27 -4.16
N PRO A 104 2.87 -29.84 -2.90
CA PRO A 104 3.67 -30.26 -1.76
C PRO A 104 3.47 -31.75 -1.41
N ASN A 105 4.43 -32.31 -0.73
CA ASN A 105 4.43 -33.75 -0.38
C ASN A 105 3.31 -34.15 0.59
N GLU A 106 2.74 -33.19 1.32
CA GLU A 106 1.62 -33.40 2.26
C GLU A 106 0.28 -33.63 1.55
N ILE A 107 0.23 -33.38 0.24
CA ILE A 107 -0.96 -33.61 -0.59
C ILE A 107 -0.76 -34.89 -1.38
N ASP A 108 -1.33 -35.99 -0.88
CA ASP A 108 -1.18 -37.30 -1.48
C ASP A 108 -1.75 -37.38 -2.90
N ARG A 109 -2.91 -36.76 -3.12
CA ARG A 109 -3.63 -36.79 -4.40
C ARG A 109 -4.66 -35.66 -4.52
N GLY A 110 -5.03 -35.37 -5.75
CA GLY A 110 -6.04 -34.37 -6.10
C GLY A 110 -6.46 -34.45 -7.55
N ASN A 111 -7.31 -33.57 -7.99
CA ASN A 111 -7.65 -33.37 -9.41
C ASN A 111 -7.61 -31.88 -9.74
N VAL A 112 -7.57 -31.56 -11.01
CA VAL A 112 -7.51 -30.17 -11.51
C VAL A 112 -8.65 -29.86 -12.48
N SER A 113 -9.05 -28.59 -12.53
CA SER A 113 -10.00 -28.07 -13.51
C SER A 113 -9.37 -27.95 -14.90
N GLN A 114 -10.21 -27.77 -15.93
CA GLN A 114 -9.75 -27.60 -17.31
C GLN A 114 -8.85 -26.36 -17.53
N HIS A 115 -8.76 -25.46 -16.58
CA HIS A 115 -7.93 -24.24 -16.62
C HIS A 115 -6.52 -24.44 -16.05
N VAL A 116 -6.25 -25.61 -15.48
CA VAL A 116 -4.98 -25.97 -14.87
C VAL A 116 -4.38 -27.16 -15.62
N CYS A 117 -3.13 -27.06 -16.02
CA CYS A 117 -2.35 -28.12 -16.64
C CYS A 117 -1.40 -28.76 -15.61
N ILE A 118 -1.40 -30.08 -15.56
CA ILE A 118 -0.45 -30.86 -14.77
C ILE A 118 0.81 -31.06 -15.61
N LEU A 119 1.97 -30.78 -15.03
CA LEU A 119 3.29 -31.17 -15.54
C LEU A 119 3.94 -32.08 -14.50
N ARG A 120 4.24 -33.32 -14.88
CA ARG A 120 4.86 -34.32 -13.99
C ARG A 120 6.30 -34.58 -14.47
N PRO A 121 7.30 -33.90 -13.91
CA PRO A 121 8.68 -34.08 -14.32
C PRO A 121 9.23 -35.47 -13.91
N ILE A 122 10.13 -36.04 -14.75
CA ILE A 122 10.74 -37.36 -14.51
C ILE A 122 12.27 -37.34 -14.48
N ILE A 123 12.90 -36.44 -15.21
CA ILE A 123 14.37 -36.38 -15.34
C ILE A 123 14.95 -35.03 -14.91
N ILE A 124 14.12 -34.18 -14.36
CA ILE A 124 14.44 -32.82 -13.94
C ILE A 124 13.82 -32.56 -12.56
N LYS A 125 14.48 -31.73 -11.73
CA LYS A 125 13.92 -31.35 -10.44
C LYS A 125 12.66 -30.49 -10.63
N PRO A 126 11.57 -30.76 -9.89
CA PRO A 126 10.35 -29.97 -9.97
C PRO A 126 10.60 -28.46 -9.74
N GLU A 127 11.49 -28.12 -8.80
CA GLU A 127 11.83 -26.74 -8.45
C GLU A 127 12.57 -26.04 -9.60
N TYR A 128 13.41 -26.77 -10.36
CA TYR A 128 14.09 -26.20 -11.53
C TYR A 128 13.08 -25.94 -12.67
N LEU A 129 12.19 -26.89 -12.95
CA LEU A 129 11.12 -26.68 -13.94
C LEU A 129 10.19 -25.53 -13.54
N HIS A 130 9.85 -25.43 -12.26
CA HIS A 130 9.05 -24.33 -11.72
C HIS A 130 9.74 -22.98 -11.96
N THR A 131 11.01 -22.87 -11.60
CA THR A 131 11.81 -21.66 -11.85
C THR A 131 11.86 -21.30 -13.33
N PHE A 132 12.03 -22.30 -14.21
CA PHE A 132 12.00 -22.07 -15.65
C PHE A 132 10.64 -21.52 -16.12
N ILE A 133 9.53 -22.08 -15.66
CA ILE A 133 8.17 -21.62 -16.00
C ILE A 133 7.94 -20.18 -15.52
N LEU A 134 8.46 -19.80 -14.37
CA LEU A 134 8.34 -18.44 -13.85
C LEU A 134 9.31 -17.44 -14.52
N SER A 135 10.21 -17.90 -15.38
CA SER A 135 11.18 -17.04 -16.04
C SER A 135 10.54 -16.12 -17.10
N SER A 136 11.20 -14.99 -17.34
CA SER A 136 10.81 -14.09 -18.44
C SER A 136 11.02 -14.73 -19.81
N PHE A 137 11.90 -15.75 -19.92
CA PHE A 137 12.09 -16.50 -21.14
C PHE A 137 10.85 -17.33 -21.47
N PHE A 138 10.32 -18.09 -20.50
CA PHE A 138 9.10 -18.87 -20.68
C PHE A 138 7.92 -17.96 -21.08
N SER A 139 7.70 -16.88 -20.35
CA SER A 139 6.58 -15.97 -20.62
C SER A 139 6.65 -15.30 -22.00
N LYS A 140 7.87 -15.00 -22.50
CA LYS A 140 8.07 -14.38 -23.82
C LYS A 140 8.00 -15.39 -24.98
N THR A 141 8.26 -16.67 -24.74
CA THR A 141 8.29 -17.71 -25.77
C THR A 141 7.02 -18.55 -25.85
N MET A 142 6.17 -18.51 -24.81
CA MET A 142 4.90 -19.23 -24.86
C MET A 142 3.99 -18.66 -25.94
N LYS A 143 3.49 -19.58 -26.79
CA LYS A 143 2.57 -19.25 -27.89
C LYS A 143 1.13 -19.41 -27.40
N ILE A 144 0.52 -18.31 -27.03
CA ILE A 144 -0.90 -18.25 -26.66
C ILE A 144 -1.78 -18.14 -27.88
N THR A 145 -2.99 -18.69 -27.80
CA THR A 145 -4.00 -18.64 -28.86
C THR A 145 -5.36 -18.27 -28.28
N GLY A 146 -6.24 -17.74 -29.12
CA GLY A 146 -7.61 -17.39 -28.77
C GLY A 146 -7.92 -15.90 -28.97
N SER A 147 -9.12 -15.62 -29.47
CA SER A 147 -9.70 -14.26 -29.53
C SER A 147 -10.80 -14.17 -28.48
N GLY A 148 -10.51 -13.53 -27.34
CA GLY A 148 -11.48 -13.32 -26.24
C GLY A 148 -11.27 -14.16 -24.98
N ARG A 149 -10.71 -15.35 -25.04
CA ARG A 149 -10.11 -16.11 -23.92
C ARG A 149 -8.78 -16.67 -24.36
N GLU A 150 -7.74 -15.93 -24.08
CA GLU A 150 -6.37 -16.36 -24.37
C GLU A 150 -5.99 -17.56 -23.52
N GLY A 151 -5.29 -18.53 -24.12
CA GLY A 151 -4.82 -19.72 -23.44
C GLY A 151 -3.56 -20.29 -24.07
N LEU A 152 -2.83 -21.08 -23.29
CA LEU A 152 -1.65 -21.83 -23.71
C LEU A 152 -2.08 -23.25 -24.12
N PRO A 153 -2.18 -23.58 -25.42
CA PRO A 153 -2.53 -24.92 -25.85
C PRO A 153 -1.48 -25.93 -25.43
N LYS A 154 -1.93 -27.16 -25.10
CA LYS A 154 -1.06 -28.27 -24.73
C LYS A 154 0.08 -28.50 -25.73
N TYR A 155 -0.22 -28.52 -27.02
CA TYR A 155 0.79 -28.76 -28.05
C TYR A 155 1.87 -27.66 -28.16
N ASN A 156 1.53 -26.43 -27.79
CA ASN A 156 2.51 -25.35 -27.70
C ASN A 156 3.40 -25.53 -26.46
N LEU A 157 2.81 -25.89 -25.31
CA LEU A 157 3.54 -26.16 -24.08
C LEU A 157 4.49 -27.36 -24.24
N GLU A 158 4.04 -28.45 -24.84
CA GLU A 158 4.84 -29.65 -25.08
C GLU A 158 6.09 -29.35 -25.89
N LYS A 159 6.01 -28.50 -26.90
CA LYS A 159 7.10 -28.12 -27.79
C LYS A 159 7.99 -26.99 -27.30
N MET A 160 7.69 -26.41 -26.13
CA MET A 160 8.56 -25.38 -25.60
C MET A 160 9.93 -25.91 -25.26
N LEU A 161 10.96 -25.23 -25.76
CA LEU A 161 12.35 -25.54 -25.49
C LEU A 161 12.77 -25.04 -24.11
N LEU A 162 13.48 -25.87 -23.38
CA LEU A 162 14.13 -25.50 -22.12
C LEU A 162 15.56 -26.05 -22.08
N PRO A 163 16.47 -25.31 -21.44
CA PRO A 163 17.84 -25.80 -21.21
C PRO A 163 17.86 -26.66 -19.95
N VAL A 164 18.43 -27.83 -20.01
CA VAL A 164 18.54 -28.78 -18.89
C VAL A 164 20.00 -28.94 -18.47
N PRO A 165 20.38 -28.44 -17.28
CA PRO A 165 21.67 -28.70 -16.67
C PRO A 165 21.75 -30.10 -16.06
N PRO A 166 22.96 -30.58 -15.74
CA PRO A 166 23.13 -31.76 -14.90
C PRO A 166 22.42 -31.61 -13.55
N LEU A 167 21.93 -32.73 -12.96
CA LEU A 167 21.12 -32.69 -11.71
C LEU A 167 21.79 -31.95 -10.54
N GLU A 168 23.12 -32.14 -10.40
CA GLU A 168 23.92 -31.43 -9.39
C GLU A 168 23.87 -29.90 -9.59
N GLU A 169 23.89 -29.47 -10.84
CA GLU A 169 23.85 -28.07 -11.19
C GLU A 169 22.45 -27.48 -11.03
N GLN A 170 21.40 -28.24 -11.35
CA GLN A 170 20.01 -27.83 -11.00
C GLN A 170 19.90 -27.54 -9.51
N THR A 171 20.48 -28.39 -8.65
CA THR A 171 20.48 -28.17 -7.19
C THR A 171 21.19 -26.87 -6.79
N ARG A 172 22.37 -26.60 -7.39
CA ARG A 172 23.12 -25.36 -7.13
C ARG A 172 22.34 -24.12 -7.57
N ILE A 173 21.71 -24.18 -8.76
CA ILE A 173 20.89 -23.08 -9.28
C ILE A 173 19.71 -22.80 -8.37
N ILE A 174 18.97 -23.84 -7.96
CA ILE A 174 17.83 -23.69 -7.04
C ILE A 174 18.28 -23.09 -5.72
N HIS A 175 19.38 -23.58 -5.14
CA HIS A 175 19.93 -23.06 -3.89
C HIS A 175 20.28 -21.56 -3.97
N GLU A 176 20.99 -21.15 -5.03
CA GLU A 176 21.36 -19.74 -5.21
C GLU A 176 20.12 -18.87 -5.46
N LEU A 177 19.15 -19.31 -6.23
CA LEU A 177 17.91 -18.57 -6.47
C LEU A 177 17.10 -18.36 -5.18
N ASN A 178 16.98 -19.41 -4.35
CA ASN A 178 16.30 -19.29 -3.06
C ASN A 178 17.00 -18.27 -2.14
N LYS A 179 18.33 -18.32 -2.07
CA LYS A 179 19.13 -17.37 -1.31
C LYS A 179 18.91 -15.91 -1.78
N TRP A 180 18.88 -15.67 -3.10
CA TRP A 180 18.59 -14.34 -3.63
C TRP A 180 17.16 -13.89 -3.33
N ASN A 181 16.20 -14.80 -3.41
CA ASN A 181 14.81 -14.51 -3.08
C ASN A 181 14.65 -14.16 -1.61
N ASP A 182 15.29 -14.90 -0.69
CA ASP A 182 15.31 -14.59 0.74
C ASP A 182 15.88 -13.20 1.02
N TRP A 183 16.92 -12.78 0.30
CA TRP A 183 17.47 -11.44 0.42
C TRP A 183 16.51 -10.36 -0.07
N VAL A 184 15.80 -10.58 -1.17
CA VAL A 184 14.80 -9.64 -1.68
C VAL A 184 13.67 -9.49 -0.65
N ILE A 185 13.16 -10.58 -0.11
CA ILE A 185 12.14 -10.57 0.95
C ILE A 185 12.64 -9.83 2.19
N ALA A 186 13.89 -10.07 2.61
CA ALA A 186 14.48 -9.38 3.76
C ALA A 186 14.60 -7.85 3.52
N ILE A 187 14.96 -7.44 2.30
CA ILE A 187 15.04 -6.01 1.92
C ILE A 187 13.65 -5.38 1.97
N ASP A 188 12.63 -6.03 1.40
CA ASP A 188 11.26 -5.51 1.38
C ASP A 188 10.70 -5.36 2.80
N ASN A 189 10.90 -6.36 3.67
CA ASN A 189 10.49 -6.30 5.07
C ASN A 189 11.20 -5.17 5.83
N ASN A 190 12.51 -5.02 5.66
CA ASN A 190 13.28 -3.95 6.27
C ASN A 190 12.82 -2.55 5.81
N GLN A 191 12.40 -2.40 4.56
CA GLN A 191 11.85 -1.13 4.07
C GLN A 191 10.51 -0.81 4.72
N GLN A 192 9.62 -1.78 4.90
CA GLN A 192 8.33 -1.60 5.58
C GLN A 192 8.54 -1.22 7.05
N ASP A 193 9.43 -1.92 7.76
CA ASP A 193 9.78 -1.63 9.16
C ASP A 193 10.37 -0.22 9.31
N LEU A 194 11.21 0.20 8.36
CA LEU A 194 11.78 1.55 8.35
C LEU A 194 10.70 2.64 8.18
N VAL A 195 9.76 2.44 7.27
CA VAL A 195 8.65 3.38 7.05
C VAL A 195 7.79 3.52 8.30
N GLU A 196 7.45 2.41 8.96
CA GLU A 196 6.66 2.44 10.19
C GLU A 196 7.45 3.07 11.36
N THR A 197 8.74 2.75 11.50
CA THR A 197 9.63 3.36 12.49
C THR A 197 9.72 4.88 12.31
N ILE A 198 9.88 5.36 11.07
CA ILE A 198 9.88 6.80 10.76
C ILE A 198 8.56 7.46 11.15
N LYS A 199 7.43 6.83 10.86
CA LYS A 199 6.11 7.34 11.21
C LYS A 199 5.92 7.43 12.73
N GLN A 200 6.28 6.40 13.47
CA GLN A 200 6.23 6.36 14.94
C GLN A 200 7.15 7.42 15.56
N THR A 201 8.37 7.57 15.02
CA THR A 201 9.31 8.59 15.47
C THR A 201 8.76 10.00 15.28
N LYS A 202 8.19 10.29 14.11
CA LYS A 202 7.56 11.60 13.84
C LYS A 202 6.38 11.86 14.78
N SER A 203 5.52 10.87 15.02
CA SER A 203 4.43 10.97 15.98
C SER A 203 4.96 11.27 17.38
N LYS A 204 6.01 10.58 17.82
CA LYS A 204 6.62 10.79 19.14
C LYS A 204 7.26 12.17 19.29
N ILE A 205 7.93 12.66 18.25
CA ILE A 205 8.48 14.03 18.26
C ILE A 205 7.37 15.06 18.44
N LEU A 206 6.25 14.93 17.71
CA LEU A 206 5.12 15.84 17.86
C LEU A 206 4.47 15.75 19.24
N ASP A 207 4.35 14.55 19.79
CA ASP A 207 3.85 14.35 21.15
C ASP A 207 4.74 15.08 22.19
N LEU A 208 6.07 14.94 22.08
CA LEU A 208 7.00 15.67 22.93
C LEU A 208 6.90 17.18 22.74
N ALA A 209 6.71 17.66 21.50
CA ALA A 209 6.59 19.07 21.16
C ALA A 209 5.35 19.72 21.82
N ILE A 210 4.19 19.08 21.68
CA ILE A 210 2.92 19.63 22.22
C ILE A 210 2.79 19.46 23.74
N HIS A 211 3.66 18.68 24.37
CA HIS A 211 3.71 18.53 25.84
C HIS A 211 4.89 19.29 26.50
N GLY A 212 5.59 20.14 25.75
CA GLY A 212 6.71 20.94 26.24
C GLY A 212 7.93 20.13 26.70
N LYS A 213 8.15 18.98 26.09
CA LYS A 213 9.24 18.04 26.40
C LYS A 213 10.29 17.93 25.30
N LEU A 214 10.11 18.66 24.19
CA LEU A 214 11.03 18.56 23.04
C LEU A 214 12.25 19.46 23.18
N VAL A 215 12.08 20.65 23.75
CA VAL A 215 13.14 21.64 23.95
C VAL A 215 13.26 22.02 25.42
N PRO A 216 14.42 22.51 25.89
CA PRO A 216 14.55 23.02 27.26
C PRO A 216 13.65 24.22 27.51
N GLN A 217 13.08 24.31 28.71
CA GLN A 217 12.33 25.46 29.19
C GLN A 217 13.27 26.61 29.50
N ASP A 218 12.85 27.86 29.26
CA ASP A 218 13.57 29.08 29.64
C ASP A 218 12.68 29.92 30.56
N GLU A 219 13.14 30.16 31.77
CA GLU A 219 12.41 30.94 32.82
C GLU A 219 12.26 32.41 32.42
N ASN A 220 13.06 32.90 31.46
CA ASN A 220 12.99 34.28 31.01
C ASN A 220 11.97 34.48 29.86
N ASP A 221 11.40 33.39 29.32
CA ASP A 221 10.34 33.51 28.32
C ASP A 221 9.08 34.15 28.93
N GLU A 222 8.45 35.07 28.19
CA GLU A 222 7.14 35.64 28.55
C GLU A 222 6.11 34.49 28.73
N PRO A 223 5.44 34.34 29.88
CA PRO A 223 4.44 33.31 30.07
C PRO A 223 3.34 33.35 29.00
N ALA A 224 2.99 32.18 28.45
CA ALA A 224 1.96 32.09 27.41
C ALA A 224 0.61 32.65 27.82
N SER A 225 0.31 32.63 29.13
CA SER A 225 -0.93 33.23 29.68
C SER A 225 -0.96 34.77 29.56
N GLU A 226 0.19 35.45 29.64
CA GLU A 226 0.30 36.90 29.44
C GLU A 226 0.14 37.27 27.96
N LEU A 227 0.84 36.52 27.08
CA LEU A 227 0.67 36.67 25.64
C LEU A 227 -0.78 36.53 25.22
N LEU A 228 -1.47 35.47 25.67
CA LEU A 228 -2.86 35.20 25.31
C LEU A 228 -3.80 36.28 25.82
N LYS A 229 -3.69 36.72 27.06
CA LYS A 229 -4.51 37.82 27.63
C LYS A 229 -4.31 39.14 26.91
N ARG A 230 -3.10 39.43 26.43
CA ARG A 230 -2.81 40.63 25.66
C ARG A 230 -3.55 40.68 24.32
N ILE A 231 -3.70 39.51 23.69
CA ILE A 231 -4.33 39.35 22.37
C ILE A 231 -5.83 39.12 22.49
N ASN A 232 -6.24 38.28 23.43
CA ASN A 232 -7.63 37.94 23.70
C ASN A 232 -7.94 38.03 25.21
N PRO A 233 -8.27 39.23 25.76
CA PRO A 233 -8.48 39.42 27.17
C PRO A 233 -9.57 38.54 27.80
N ASN A 234 -10.51 38.04 26.99
CA ASN A 234 -11.63 37.21 27.44
C ASN A 234 -11.36 35.71 27.28
N ALA A 235 -10.14 35.33 26.88
CA ALA A 235 -9.81 33.92 26.69
C ALA A 235 -9.84 33.16 28.02
N GLU A 236 -10.49 32.03 28.02
CA GLU A 236 -10.41 31.06 29.11
C GLU A 236 -9.02 30.40 29.12
N ILE A 237 -8.36 30.43 30.25
CA ILE A 237 -7.05 29.88 30.49
C ILE A 237 -7.13 28.87 31.62
N THR A 238 -6.55 27.70 31.44
CA THR A 238 -6.31 26.73 32.49
C THR A 238 -4.85 26.29 32.48
N CYS A 239 -4.27 26.12 33.64
CA CYS A 239 -2.90 25.56 33.80
C CYS A 239 -2.93 24.10 34.22
N ASP A 240 -4.10 23.58 34.57
CA ASP A 240 -4.32 22.18 34.92
C ASP A 240 -5.59 21.67 34.29
N ASN A 241 -5.48 20.60 33.55
CA ASN A 241 -6.62 19.81 33.20
C ASN A 241 -6.21 18.35 33.10
N GLY A 242 -6.90 17.51 33.82
CA GLY A 242 -6.69 16.07 33.84
C GLY A 242 -6.83 15.39 32.46
N GLN A 243 -7.28 16.09 31.42
CA GLN A 243 -7.45 15.55 30.07
C GLN A 243 -6.17 15.69 29.21
N TYR A 244 -5.38 16.76 29.41
CA TYR A 244 -4.16 17.00 28.62
C TYR A 244 -2.88 16.49 29.29
N GLY A 245 -2.87 16.34 30.61
CA GLY A 245 -1.72 15.99 31.40
C GLY A 245 -0.86 17.21 31.82
N LYS A 246 0.27 16.96 32.47
CA LYS A 246 1.16 18.01 32.99
C LYS A 246 1.91 18.70 31.85
N ILE A 247 1.79 20.02 31.79
CA ILE A 247 2.53 20.93 30.91
C ILE A 247 3.55 21.74 31.72
N PRO A 248 4.56 22.38 31.08
CA PRO A 248 5.48 23.32 31.73
C PRO A 248 4.75 24.51 32.37
N ASP A 249 5.33 25.08 33.40
CA ASP A 249 4.71 26.17 34.20
C ASP A 249 4.49 27.46 33.39
N ASN A 250 5.35 27.74 32.39
CA ASN A 250 5.24 28.90 31.48
C ASN A 250 4.22 28.72 30.36
N TRP A 251 3.65 27.52 30.20
CA TRP A 251 2.61 27.23 29.24
C TRP A 251 1.20 27.48 29.82
N CYS A 252 0.23 27.63 28.97
CA CYS A 252 -1.17 27.56 29.38
C CYS A 252 -1.99 26.70 28.44
N ILE A 253 -3.08 26.14 28.94
CA ILE A 253 -4.07 25.44 28.13
C ILE A 253 -5.25 26.38 27.88
N THR A 254 -5.63 26.47 26.62
CA THR A 254 -6.80 27.21 26.18
C THR A 254 -7.58 26.40 25.16
N ARG A 255 -8.63 26.97 24.59
CA ARG A 255 -9.35 26.34 23.47
C ARG A 255 -8.85 26.90 22.13
N ILE A 256 -8.93 26.08 21.06
CA ILE A 256 -8.49 26.52 19.72
C ILE A 256 -9.12 27.85 19.32
N LYS A 257 -10.43 28.08 19.63
CA LYS A 257 -11.12 29.34 19.32
C LYS A 257 -10.50 30.58 19.96
N ASN A 258 -9.71 30.43 21.01
CA ASN A 258 -9.05 31.54 21.69
C ASN A 258 -7.70 31.91 21.10
N ALA A 259 -7.05 30.95 20.45
CA ALA A 259 -5.71 31.08 19.84
C ALA A 259 -5.75 31.29 18.32
N PHE A 260 -6.88 31.00 17.69
CA PHE A 260 -7.08 31.07 16.23
C PHE A 260 -8.44 31.69 15.86
N LEU A 261 -8.47 32.46 14.76
CA LEU A 261 -9.72 32.82 14.08
C LEU A 261 -10.07 31.69 13.10
N ILE A 262 -11.23 31.07 13.25
CA ILE A 262 -11.63 29.86 12.51
C ILE A 262 -12.53 30.21 11.33
N ASN A 263 -12.17 29.72 10.14
CA ASN A 263 -12.85 29.94 8.86
C ASN A 263 -13.06 31.45 8.57
N PRO A 264 -11.97 32.24 8.51
CA PRO A 264 -12.07 33.67 8.21
C PRO A 264 -12.64 33.88 6.81
N ARG A 265 -13.25 35.06 6.60
CA ARG A 265 -13.69 35.49 5.28
C ARG A 265 -12.81 36.62 4.79
N ASN A 266 -12.32 36.50 3.58
CA ASN A 266 -11.51 37.52 2.91
C ASN A 266 -12.42 38.38 2.01
N LYS A 267 -12.03 39.63 1.85
CA LYS A 267 -12.65 40.56 0.88
C LYS A 267 -11.53 41.02 -0.06
N GLU A 268 -11.77 40.93 -1.35
CA GLU A 268 -10.82 41.28 -2.39
C GLU A 268 -11.59 41.73 -3.64
N GLU A 269 -10.91 42.43 -4.57
CA GLU A 269 -11.49 42.84 -5.83
C GLU A 269 -11.69 41.63 -6.76
N ASP A 270 -12.83 41.60 -7.44
CA ASP A 270 -13.25 40.49 -8.29
C ASP A 270 -12.25 40.14 -9.40
N ALA A 271 -11.54 41.12 -9.93
CA ALA A 271 -10.56 40.95 -11.02
C ALA A 271 -9.21 40.40 -10.56
N ASN A 272 -8.92 40.40 -9.25
CA ASN A 272 -7.63 39.99 -8.72
C ASN A 272 -7.41 38.47 -8.83
N ASN A 273 -6.16 38.08 -9.01
CA ASN A 273 -5.78 36.68 -8.99
C ASN A 273 -5.71 36.17 -7.55
N ALA A 274 -6.13 34.92 -7.34
CA ALA A 274 -6.11 34.25 -6.05
C ALA A 274 -5.74 32.77 -6.24
N GLY A 275 -5.25 32.13 -5.18
CA GLY A 275 -4.89 30.71 -5.23
C GLY A 275 -6.10 29.82 -4.94
N PHE A 276 -6.38 28.84 -5.80
CA PHE A 276 -7.40 27.82 -5.54
C PHE A 276 -6.75 26.49 -5.19
N VAL A 277 -7.08 25.93 -4.03
CA VAL A 277 -6.50 24.66 -3.55
C VAL A 277 -7.58 23.58 -3.41
N PRO A 278 -7.67 22.65 -4.37
CA PRO A 278 -8.49 21.44 -4.23
C PRO A 278 -7.85 20.45 -3.25
N MET A 279 -8.63 19.53 -2.68
CA MET A 279 -8.16 18.52 -1.71
C MET A 279 -7.04 17.62 -2.25
N ALA A 280 -7.06 17.32 -3.54
CA ALA A 280 -6.04 16.51 -4.19
C ALA A 280 -4.65 17.15 -4.20
N ASN A 281 -4.60 18.48 -4.13
CA ASN A 281 -3.36 19.25 -4.16
C ASN A 281 -2.68 19.40 -2.79
N ILE A 282 -3.24 18.79 -1.73
CA ILE A 282 -2.70 18.81 -0.36
C ILE A 282 -2.03 17.47 -0.08
N CYS A 283 -0.74 17.50 0.29
CA CYS A 283 0.01 16.28 0.62
C CYS A 283 -0.45 15.66 1.95
N ASP A 284 -0.45 14.33 1.98
CA ASP A 284 -0.68 13.54 3.19
C ASP A 284 0.50 13.60 4.17
N GLY A 285 0.26 13.19 5.41
CA GLY A 285 1.26 12.95 6.43
C GLY A 285 1.89 14.23 7.00
N TYR A 286 3.17 14.12 7.35
CA TYR A 286 3.90 15.16 8.08
C TYR A 286 4.54 16.23 7.19
N PHE A 287 4.18 16.30 5.92
CA PHE A 287 4.69 17.31 4.99
C PHE A 287 3.84 18.58 5.03
N ASN A 288 4.52 19.73 4.89
CA ASN A 288 3.87 21.01 4.61
C ASN A 288 4.02 21.31 3.11
N ARG A 289 3.29 20.58 2.27
CA ARG A 289 3.35 20.72 0.80
C ARG A 289 1.96 20.76 0.21
N PHE A 290 1.75 21.71 -0.67
CA PHE A 290 0.54 21.84 -1.47
C PHE A 290 0.86 22.53 -2.79
N THR A 291 -0.06 22.44 -3.74
CA THR A 291 -0.05 23.21 -4.98
C THR A 291 -1.38 23.92 -5.16
N TYR A 292 -1.41 24.99 -5.92
CA TYR A 292 -2.63 25.73 -6.18
C TYR A 292 -2.78 26.03 -7.69
N GLU A 293 -4.02 26.30 -8.10
CA GLU A 293 -4.37 26.84 -9.40
C GLU A 293 -4.60 28.35 -9.24
N THR A 294 -4.13 29.16 -10.18
CA THR A 294 -4.43 30.60 -10.18
C THR A 294 -5.80 30.82 -10.82
N LYS A 295 -6.72 31.45 -10.08
CA LYS A 295 -8.09 31.80 -10.55
C LYS A 295 -8.39 33.25 -10.23
N LYS A 296 -9.41 33.83 -10.90
CA LYS A 296 -9.93 35.13 -10.51
C LYS A 296 -10.73 35.02 -9.21
N TRP A 297 -10.64 36.04 -8.35
CA TRP A 297 -11.35 36.01 -7.06
C TRP A 297 -12.86 35.84 -7.24
N VAL A 298 -13.45 36.45 -8.27
CA VAL A 298 -14.88 36.31 -8.59
C VAL A 298 -15.31 34.85 -8.77
N GLU A 299 -14.43 33.98 -9.23
CA GLU A 299 -14.73 32.57 -9.50
C GLU A 299 -14.76 31.71 -8.22
N ILE A 300 -14.03 32.15 -7.19
CA ILE A 300 -13.81 31.36 -5.98
C ILE A 300 -14.25 32.04 -4.67
N LYS A 301 -14.77 33.27 -4.74
CA LYS A 301 -15.25 34.04 -3.57
C LYS A 301 -16.52 33.45 -2.92
N THR A 302 -17.29 32.63 -3.64
CA THR A 302 -18.51 31.99 -3.15
C THR A 302 -18.44 30.48 -3.30
N GLY A 303 -19.03 29.74 -2.34
CA GLY A 303 -19.07 28.29 -2.39
C GLY A 303 -17.79 27.57 -1.93
N PHE A 304 -16.77 28.32 -1.49
CA PHE A 304 -15.47 27.78 -1.08
C PHE A 304 -15.05 28.29 0.30
N THR A 305 -14.06 27.63 0.91
CA THR A 305 -13.45 28.03 2.16
C THR A 305 -12.31 29.02 1.87
N HIS A 306 -12.37 30.22 2.46
CA HIS A 306 -11.36 31.27 2.24
C HIS A 306 -10.15 31.09 3.15
N PHE A 307 -8.99 31.53 2.66
CA PHE A 307 -7.75 31.60 3.41
C PHE A 307 -6.82 32.70 2.85
N ALA A 308 -5.81 33.04 3.62
CA ALA A 308 -4.74 33.95 3.23
C ALA A 308 -3.37 33.33 3.56
N ASP A 309 -2.30 33.97 3.08
CA ASP A 309 -0.94 33.61 3.47
C ASP A 309 -0.78 33.67 5.00
N GLY A 310 -0.18 32.63 5.59
CA GLY A 310 -0.04 32.46 7.03
C GLY A 310 -1.18 31.70 7.70
N ASP A 311 -2.31 31.50 7.04
CA ASP A 311 -3.38 30.65 7.55
C ASP A 311 -2.98 29.16 7.50
N ILE A 312 -3.52 28.36 8.40
CA ILE A 312 -3.36 26.91 8.44
C ILE A 312 -4.67 26.27 7.97
N ALA A 313 -4.62 25.50 6.91
CA ALA A 313 -5.77 24.74 6.44
C ALA A 313 -5.63 23.26 6.82
N VAL A 314 -6.73 22.67 7.32
CA VAL A 314 -6.82 21.30 7.81
C VAL A 314 -8.02 20.62 7.20
N ALA A 315 -7.85 19.45 6.61
CA ALA A 315 -8.98 18.66 6.12
C ALA A 315 -9.91 18.27 7.27
N LYS A 316 -11.22 18.37 7.04
CA LYS A 316 -12.24 18.00 8.04
C LYS A 316 -12.98 16.70 7.71
N ILE A 317 -12.71 16.11 6.55
CA ILE A 317 -13.37 14.91 6.03
C ILE A 317 -12.49 13.69 6.17
N SER A 318 -13.08 12.53 6.54
CA SER A 318 -12.46 11.20 6.52
C SER A 318 -12.28 10.71 5.06
N PRO A 319 -11.15 10.06 4.69
CA PRO A 319 -9.97 9.77 5.52
C PRO A 319 -8.88 10.86 5.48
N CYS A 320 -9.17 12.02 4.87
CA CYS A 320 -8.15 13.07 4.66
C CYS A 320 -7.62 13.65 5.98
N LEU A 321 -8.47 13.76 7.02
CA LEU A 321 -8.05 14.22 8.35
C LEU A 321 -7.10 13.22 9.00
N GLU A 322 -7.43 11.94 9.00
CA GLU A 322 -6.61 10.85 9.56
C GLU A 322 -5.26 10.74 8.84
N ASN A 323 -5.26 11.04 7.55
CA ASN A 323 -4.05 11.13 6.74
C ASN A 323 -3.28 12.45 6.97
N ARG A 324 -3.71 13.29 7.92
CA ARG A 324 -3.06 14.56 8.28
C ARG A 324 -2.92 15.54 7.11
N LYS A 325 -3.87 15.57 6.16
CA LYS A 325 -3.91 16.59 5.12
C LYS A 325 -4.12 17.96 5.73
N SER A 326 -3.01 18.68 5.90
CA SER A 326 -2.99 20.04 6.43
C SER A 326 -1.74 20.77 5.97
N MET A 327 -1.81 22.11 5.89
CA MET A 327 -0.76 22.96 5.36
C MET A 327 -0.80 24.36 5.94
N VAL A 328 0.35 25.01 5.99
CA VAL A 328 0.44 26.48 6.12
C VAL A 328 0.40 27.04 4.71
N LEU A 329 -0.53 27.93 4.46
CA LEU A 329 -0.69 28.61 3.19
C LEU A 329 0.36 29.71 3.03
N LYS A 330 1.02 29.74 1.86
CA LYS A 330 2.07 30.72 1.57
C LYS A 330 2.24 30.91 0.07
N ASN A 331 2.75 32.08 -0.31
CA ASN A 331 3.06 32.44 -1.70
C ASN A 331 1.82 32.37 -2.62
N LEU A 332 0.65 32.67 -2.09
CA LEU A 332 -0.57 32.77 -2.88
C LEU A 332 -0.58 34.05 -3.72
N PRO A 333 -1.19 34.05 -4.91
CA PRO A 333 -1.41 35.27 -5.68
C PRO A 333 -2.16 36.30 -4.83
N ASN A 334 -1.63 37.51 -4.71
CA ASN A 334 -2.11 38.60 -3.83
C ASN A 334 -2.25 38.18 -2.34
N GLY A 335 -1.58 37.12 -1.91
CA GLY A 335 -1.63 36.62 -0.53
C GLY A 335 -2.96 36.02 -0.12
N ILE A 336 -3.88 35.73 -1.05
CA ILE A 336 -5.22 35.22 -0.75
C ILE A 336 -5.56 34.00 -1.62
N GLY A 337 -6.56 33.26 -1.13
CA GLY A 337 -7.09 32.13 -1.87
C GLY A 337 -8.38 31.57 -1.28
N ALA A 338 -8.86 30.54 -1.94
CA ALA A 338 -9.96 29.71 -1.46
C ALA A 338 -9.72 28.24 -1.85
N GLY A 339 -10.35 27.34 -1.16
CA GLY A 339 -10.22 25.91 -1.44
C GLY A 339 -11.52 25.16 -1.18
N THR A 340 -11.43 23.84 -1.31
CA THR A 340 -12.59 22.96 -1.07
C THR A 340 -13.30 23.28 0.24
N THR A 341 -14.62 23.12 0.26
CA THR A 341 -15.44 23.24 1.46
C THR A 341 -15.11 22.21 2.53
N GLU A 342 -14.31 21.20 2.20
CA GLU A 342 -13.87 20.14 3.11
C GLU A 342 -12.64 20.51 3.96
N LEU A 343 -12.34 21.81 4.10
CA LEU A 343 -11.30 22.36 4.96
C LEU A 343 -11.88 23.12 6.14
N HIS A 344 -11.22 23.06 7.29
CA HIS A 344 -11.20 24.09 8.31
C HIS A 344 -9.96 24.96 8.14
N VAL A 345 -10.10 26.26 8.28
CA VAL A 345 -9.00 27.23 8.18
C VAL A 345 -8.82 27.94 9.52
N PHE A 346 -7.58 27.98 9.99
CA PHE A 346 -7.18 28.55 11.27
C PHE A 346 -6.20 29.70 11.00
N ARG A 347 -6.60 30.92 11.28
CA ARG A 347 -5.73 32.11 11.24
C ARG A 347 -5.14 32.30 12.62
N PRO A 348 -3.81 32.17 12.78
CA PRO A 348 -3.16 32.31 14.08
C PRO A 348 -3.33 33.71 14.65
N LEU A 349 -3.60 33.82 15.94
CA LEU A 349 -3.65 35.06 16.69
C LEU A 349 -2.41 35.27 17.57
N CYS A 350 -1.99 34.23 18.29
CA CYS A 350 -0.83 34.21 19.17
C CYS A 350 0.05 32.96 18.99
N VAL A 351 -0.09 32.28 17.85
CA VAL A 351 0.58 31.03 17.53
C VAL A 351 1.40 31.24 16.26
N ILE A 352 2.64 30.78 16.24
CA ILE A 352 3.39 30.73 14.98
C ILE A 352 2.83 29.59 14.08
N GLN A 353 2.81 29.84 12.78
CA GLN A 353 2.14 28.95 11.82
C GLN A 353 2.69 27.51 11.86
N SER A 354 4.01 27.36 11.99
CA SER A 354 4.66 26.05 12.03
C SER A 354 4.28 25.25 13.27
N PHE A 355 4.28 25.86 14.48
CA PHE A 355 3.83 25.19 15.70
C PHE A 355 2.35 24.79 15.60
N GLY A 356 1.49 25.71 15.12
CA GLY A 356 0.08 25.40 14.88
C GLY A 356 -0.12 24.26 13.91
N LEU A 357 0.62 24.22 12.81
CA LEU A 357 0.57 23.10 11.85
C LEU A 357 0.95 21.76 12.51
N TRP A 358 2.04 21.74 13.32
CA TRP A 358 2.47 20.53 14.00
C TRP A 358 1.43 20.05 15.04
N PHE A 359 0.79 20.97 15.75
CA PHE A 359 -0.32 20.62 16.62
C PHE A 359 -1.46 19.95 15.84
N PHE A 360 -1.90 20.51 14.71
CA PHE A 360 -2.95 19.92 13.86
C PHE A 360 -2.55 18.59 13.21
N LYS A 361 -1.25 18.31 13.09
CA LYS A 361 -0.72 17.02 12.63
C LYS A 361 -0.47 16.01 13.75
N SER A 362 -0.65 16.38 15.02
CA SER A 362 -0.43 15.48 16.16
C SER A 362 -1.52 14.42 16.28
N ASP A 363 -1.18 13.29 16.88
CA ASP A 363 -2.15 12.24 17.19
C ASP A 363 -3.21 12.74 18.18
N TYR A 364 -2.83 13.62 19.10
CA TYR A 364 -3.77 14.24 20.03
C TYR A 364 -4.93 14.92 19.26
N PHE A 365 -4.62 15.85 18.36
CA PHE A 365 -5.66 16.57 17.60
C PHE A 365 -6.50 15.63 16.73
N VAL A 366 -5.86 14.73 15.99
CA VAL A 366 -6.55 13.76 15.12
C VAL A 366 -7.52 12.91 15.94
N ASN A 367 -7.08 12.37 17.08
CA ASN A 367 -7.91 11.50 17.92
C ASN A 367 -9.09 12.26 18.56
N GLN A 368 -8.92 13.55 18.92
CA GLN A 368 -10.03 14.40 19.39
C GLN A 368 -11.10 14.60 18.30
N CYS A 369 -10.71 14.60 17.03
CA CYS A 369 -11.63 14.76 15.91
C CYS A 369 -12.33 13.43 15.53
N VAL A 370 -11.57 12.32 15.43
CA VAL A 370 -12.06 11.02 14.92
C VAL A 370 -13.24 10.49 15.75
N GLY A 371 -13.21 10.64 17.07
CA GLY A 371 -14.29 10.19 17.97
C GLY A 371 -15.61 10.97 17.83
N THR A 372 -15.64 12.05 17.03
CA THR A 372 -16.79 12.97 16.92
C THR A 372 -17.33 13.08 15.50
N PHE A 373 -16.89 12.24 14.58
CA PHE A 373 -17.30 12.29 13.19
C PHE A 373 -18.81 12.08 13.01
N ASN A 374 -19.43 12.95 12.20
CA ASN A 374 -20.81 12.84 11.76
C ASN A 374 -20.89 12.55 10.26
N GLY A 375 -21.78 11.65 9.85
CA GLY A 375 -22.02 11.30 8.45
C GLY A 375 -21.88 9.79 8.17
N VAL A 376 -22.03 9.43 6.89
CA VAL A 376 -21.91 8.05 6.41
C VAL A 376 -20.42 7.65 6.34
N VAL A 377 -20.12 6.39 6.60
CA VAL A 377 -18.76 5.82 6.53
C VAL A 377 -18.07 6.22 5.20
N GLY A 378 -16.86 6.76 5.30
CA GLY A 378 -16.08 7.25 4.15
C GLY A 378 -16.38 8.71 3.73
N GLN A 379 -17.37 9.38 4.34
CA GLN A 379 -17.69 10.80 4.13
C GLN A 379 -18.01 11.53 5.44
N GLN A 380 -17.46 11.05 6.54
CA GLN A 380 -17.65 11.64 7.85
C GLN A 380 -16.84 12.96 8.00
N ARG A 381 -17.37 13.91 8.75
CA ARG A 381 -16.77 15.25 8.92
C ARG A 381 -16.76 15.65 10.37
N VAL A 382 -15.69 16.33 10.78
CA VAL A 382 -15.66 17.00 12.08
C VAL A 382 -16.32 18.38 11.99
N GLY A 383 -17.23 18.67 12.90
CA GLY A 383 -17.91 19.94 12.96
C GLY A 383 -17.01 21.07 13.48
N LYS A 384 -17.31 22.33 13.07
CA LYS A 384 -16.58 23.52 13.53
C LYS A 384 -16.66 23.68 15.05
N ASN A 385 -17.82 23.47 15.65
CA ASN A 385 -18.02 23.55 17.09
C ASN A 385 -17.14 22.57 17.89
N ILE A 386 -16.92 21.39 17.36
CA ILE A 386 -16.02 20.39 17.98
C ILE A 386 -14.58 20.93 17.97
N VAL A 387 -14.11 21.37 16.81
CA VAL A 387 -12.73 21.86 16.65
C VAL A 387 -12.49 23.12 17.49
N GLU A 388 -13.47 24.01 17.61
CA GLU A 388 -13.40 25.23 18.42
C GLU A 388 -13.10 24.94 19.89
N ASP A 389 -13.63 23.84 20.41
CA ASP A 389 -13.58 23.50 21.84
C ASP A 389 -12.42 22.51 22.19
N ILE A 390 -11.68 22.01 21.22
CA ILE A 390 -10.48 21.19 21.49
C ILE A 390 -9.47 22.04 22.29
N LEU A 391 -8.87 21.40 23.29
CA LEU A 391 -7.86 22.02 24.13
C LEU A 391 -6.55 22.19 23.34
N PHE A 392 -5.97 23.36 23.48
CA PHE A 392 -4.74 23.75 22.79
C PHE A 392 -3.68 24.15 23.82
N PRO A 393 -2.54 23.43 23.88
CA PRO A 393 -1.42 23.81 24.73
C PRO A 393 -0.66 24.95 24.03
N LEU A 394 -0.64 26.10 24.69
CA LEU A 394 0.03 27.29 24.17
C LEU A 394 1.37 27.49 24.90
N PRO A 395 2.52 27.36 24.17
CA PRO A 395 3.84 27.72 24.70
C PRO A 395 4.09 29.23 24.69
N PRO A 396 5.07 29.73 25.44
CA PRO A 396 5.67 31.03 25.21
C PRO A 396 6.08 31.23 23.74
N LEU A 397 5.94 32.45 23.21
CA LEU A 397 6.21 32.70 21.78
C LEU A 397 7.66 32.33 21.37
N ALA A 398 8.63 32.63 22.25
CA ALA A 398 10.01 32.27 22.01
C ALA A 398 10.23 30.73 21.96
N GLU A 399 9.51 29.99 22.81
CA GLU A 399 9.56 28.52 22.81
C GLU A 399 8.88 27.92 21.58
N GLN A 400 7.77 28.52 21.08
CA GLN A 400 7.16 28.11 19.81
C GLN A 400 8.19 28.16 18.67
N HIS A 401 9.06 29.17 18.64
CA HIS A 401 10.15 29.29 17.65
C HIS A 401 11.25 28.23 17.84
N ARG A 402 11.54 27.83 19.10
CA ARG A 402 12.53 26.77 19.35
C ARG A 402 12.01 25.37 18.97
N ILE A 403 10.70 25.15 19.09
CA ILE A 403 10.04 23.89 18.74
C ILE A 403 9.88 23.73 17.21
N ALA A 404 9.62 24.81 16.52
CA ALA A 404 9.21 24.83 15.10
C ALA A 404 10.37 24.92 14.11
#